data_6d7977a221b1a4de62538910c2a7c9ae
#
_entry.id   6d7977a221b1a4de62538910c2a7c9ae
#
_cell.length_a   1.000
_cell.length_b   1.000
_cell.length_c   1.000
_cell.angle_alpha   90.00
_cell.angle_beta   90.00
_cell.angle_gamma   90.00
#
_symmetry.space_group_name_H-M   'P 1'
#
loop_
_entity.id
_entity.type
_entity.pdbx_description
1 polymer ?
#
loop_
_entity_poly.entity_id
_entity_poly.type
_entity_poly.pdbx_seq_one_letter_code
_entity_poly.pdbx_strand_id
1 'polypeptide(L)'
;MHDYFYHNMGQTMNLTAADGSSLFLQPTEELAFAGAHIYAYSYLFDKKSAETSKDIKTTFTIQMPDEDNISMNMWMKGAPERKVFSALSPMTEGLSRIPDMPYAIKEQPTLTFVARQQGEAWNRPFVAVYEPSSVKEPGCISSVTFPEVESGVAGSHVGIVFNKKRGVWTGLFLRMMQVICVKVEK
;
A
#
# COMPACT_ATOMS: atom_id res chain seq x y z
N MET A 1 -8.81 -1.57 17.29
CA MET A 1 -8.36 -0.78 16.16
C MET A 1 -6.99 -1.26 15.74
N HIS A 2 -6.78 -1.49 14.44
CA HIS A 2 -5.51 -1.94 13.86
C HIS A 2 -5.19 -1.10 12.65
N ASP A 3 -3.92 -0.79 12.48
CA ASP A 3 -3.42 0.02 11.39
C ASP A 3 -2.30 -0.71 10.65
N TYR A 4 -2.35 -0.61 9.34
CA TYR A 4 -1.29 -1.01 8.44
C TYR A 4 -0.63 0.25 7.88
N PHE A 5 0.68 0.34 7.98
CA PHE A 5 1.49 1.44 7.48
C PHE A 5 2.37 1.01 6.32
N TYR A 6 2.47 1.89 5.33
CA TYR A 6 3.47 1.80 4.29
C TYR A 6 4.06 3.17 3.99
N HIS A 7 5.37 3.27 4.11
CA HIS A 7 6.12 4.48 3.80
C HIS A 7 6.86 4.31 2.47
N ASN A 8 6.89 5.36 1.66
CA ASN A 8 7.59 5.36 0.39
C ASN A 8 8.30 6.69 0.15
N MET A 9 9.50 6.62 -0.40
CA MET A 9 10.33 7.80 -0.69
C MET A 9 10.02 8.45 -2.04
N GLY A 10 8.93 8.04 -2.71
CA GLY A 10 8.49 8.66 -3.95
C GLY A 10 7.99 10.08 -3.76
N GLN A 11 7.87 10.81 -4.86
CA GLN A 11 7.31 12.16 -4.89
C GLN A 11 5.80 12.16 -5.06
N THR A 12 5.24 11.10 -5.63
CA THR A 12 3.80 11.01 -5.86
C THR A 12 3.22 9.69 -5.36
N MET A 13 2.01 9.78 -4.82
CA MET A 13 1.18 8.65 -4.45
C MET A 13 -0.18 8.79 -5.13
N ASN A 14 -0.52 7.84 -6.00
CA ASN A 14 -1.83 7.76 -6.63
C ASN A 14 -2.63 6.63 -5.99
N LEU A 15 -3.67 6.98 -5.24
CA LEU A 15 -4.54 6.05 -4.52
C LEU A 15 -5.92 6.00 -5.19
N THR A 16 -6.30 4.82 -5.67
CA THR A 16 -7.58 4.55 -6.33
C THR A 16 -8.20 3.26 -5.79
N ALA A 17 -9.46 3.00 -6.11
CA ALA A 17 -9.97 1.64 -6.03
C ALA A 17 -9.28 0.76 -7.09
N ALA A 18 -9.19 -0.54 -6.85
CA ALA A 18 -8.53 -1.47 -7.77
C ALA A 18 -9.27 -1.62 -9.12
N ASP A 19 -10.54 -1.27 -9.17
CA ASP A 19 -11.36 -1.19 -10.38
C ASP A 19 -11.10 0.10 -11.21
N GLY A 20 -10.18 0.95 -10.75
CA GLY A 20 -9.85 2.22 -11.38
C GLY A 20 -10.76 3.38 -10.99
N SER A 21 -11.80 3.14 -10.20
CA SER A 21 -12.66 4.23 -9.72
C SER A 21 -11.91 5.13 -8.73
N SER A 22 -12.20 6.42 -8.75
CA SER A 22 -11.59 7.39 -7.84
C SER A 22 -12.04 7.17 -6.40
N LEU A 23 -11.09 7.29 -5.48
CA LEU A 23 -11.37 7.43 -4.05
C LEU A 23 -11.37 8.92 -3.71
N PHE A 24 -12.48 9.38 -3.13
CA PHE A 24 -12.64 10.79 -2.79
C PHE A 24 -12.04 11.07 -1.41
N LEU A 25 -10.74 11.36 -1.39
CA LEU A 25 -10.00 11.66 -0.17
C LEU A 25 -10.35 13.06 0.34
N GLN A 26 -10.79 13.15 1.60
CA GLN A 26 -11.08 14.41 2.29
C GLN A 26 -9.98 14.74 3.31
N PRO A 27 -9.62 16.01 3.47
CA PRO A 27 -8.76 16.42 4.59
C PRO A 27 -9.30 15.92 5.92
N THR A 28 -8.42 15.50 6.80
CA THR A 28 -8.79 14.93 8.10
C THR A 28 -7.76 15.24 9.17
N GLU A 29 -8.21 15.42 10.41
CA GLU A 29 -7.36 15.49 11.60
C GLU A 29 -7.24 14.11 12.31
N GLU A 30 -7.92 13.09 11.83
CA GLU A 30 -7.69 11.72 12.32
C GLU A 30 -6.21 11.35 12.20
N LEU A 31 -5.77 10.37 12.91
CA LEU A 31 -4.34 10.03 13.11
C LEU A 31 -3.57 11.06 13.96
N ALA A 32 -4.21 12.09 14.52
CA ALA A 32 -3.52 13.05 15.37
C ALA A 32 -3.04 12.41 16.67
N PHE A 33 -3.80 11.46 17.20
CA PHE A 33 -3.51 10.75 18.44
C PHE A 33 -4.17 9.39 18.46
N ALA A 34 -3.47 8.37 18.93
CA ALA A 34 -3.99 7.03 19.08
C ALA A 34 -3.42 6.34 20.33
N GLY A 35 -3.80 6.79 21.51
CA GLY A 35 -3.46 6.17 22.80
C GLY A 35 -1.94 5.96 22.99
N ALA A 36 -1.53 4.70 23.15
CA ALA A 36 -0.13 4.35 23.37
C ALA A 36 0.81 4.61 22.18
N HIS A 37 0.25 4.92 21.01
CA HIS A 37 1.00 5.18 19.77
C HIS A 37 1.20 6.67 19.48
N ILE A 38 1.26 7.50 20.48
CA ILE A 38 1.39 8.96 20.41
C ILE A 38 2.40 9.38 19.33
N TYR A 39 3.58 8.81 19.35
CA TYR A 39 4.69 9.24 18.49
C TYR A 39 4.50 8.86 17.02
N ALA A 40 3.85 7.73 16.74
CA ALA A 40 3.67 7.26 15.37
C ALA A 40 2.76 8.17 14.53
N TYR A 41 1.76 8.80 15.16
CA TYR A 41 0.77 9.61 14.45
C TYR A 41 1.02 11.12 14.54
N SER A 42 1.72 11.57 15.58
CA SER A 42 1.97 13.00 15.82
C SER A 42 2.84 13.65 14.75
N TYR A 43 3.61 12.86 14.03
CA TYR A 43 4.48 13.34 12.94
C TYR A 43 3.80 13.38 11.57
N LEU A 44 2.61 12.82 11.44
CA LEU A 44 1.90 12.80 10.17
C LEU A 44 1.20 14.14 9.92
N PHE A 45 1.35 14.65 8.72
CA PHE A 45 0.75 15.91 8.28
C PHE A 45 0.17 15.77 6.86
N ASP A 46 -0.53 16.79 6.36
CA ASP A 46 -1.27 16.77 5.09
C ASP A 46 -2.14 15.51 4.95
N LYS A 47 -2.87 15.20 5.99
CA LYS A 47 -3.64 13.97 6.10
C LYS A 47 -4.95 14.09 5.33
N LYS A 48 -5.24 13.08 4.51
CA LYS A 48 -6.52 12.92 3.82
C LYS A 48 -7.01 11.49 4.00
N SER A 49 -8.32 11.30 4.07
CA SER A 49 -8.89 9.97 4.26
C SER A 49 -10.12 9.71 3.41
N ALA A 50 -10.39 8.43 3.17
CA ALA A 50 -11.64 7.93 2.62
C ALA A 50 -12.03 6.62 3.29
N GLU A 51 -13.33 6.38 3.46
CA GLU A 51 -13.85 5.07 3.79
C GLU A 51 -14.10 4.26 2.53
N THR A 52 -13.70 3.00 2.53
CA THR A 52 -13.90 2.11 1.39
C THR A 52 -13.89 0.65 1.82
N SER A 53 -14.84 -0.12 1.30
CA SER A 53 -14.81 -1.58 1.36
C SER A 53 -14.17 -2.22 0.13
N LYS A 54 -13.90 -1.42 -0.91
CA LYS A 54 -13.31 -1.90 -2.16
C LYS A 54 -11.85 -2.29 -1.99
N ASP A 55 -11.40 -3.21 -2.82
CA ASP A 55 -9.97 -3.41 -3.05
C ASP A 55 -9.36 -2.10 -3.57
N ILE A 56 -8.16 -1.80 -3.16
CA ILE A 56 -7.46 -0.56 -3.53
C ILE A 56 -6.20 -0.83 -4.32
N LYS A 57 -5.83 0.14 -5.12
CA LYS A 57 -4.54 0.21 -5.80
C LYS A 57 -3.86 1.53 -5.46
N THR A 58 -2.60 1.44 -5.07
CA THR A 58 -1.76 2.62 -4.83
C THR A 58 -0.51 2.50 -5.66
N THR A 59 -0.16 3.55 -6.38
CA THR A 59 1.12 3.63 -7.11
C THR A 59 1.95 4.75 -6.52
N PHE A 60 3.12 4.42 -6.02
CA PHE A 60 4.14 5.36 -5.57
C PHE A 60 5.17 5.50 -6.67
N THR A 61 5.57 6.72 -7.01
CA THR A 61 6.55 6.96 -8.06
C THR A 61 7.71 7.79 -7.53
N ILE A 62 8.90 7.29 -7.74
CA ILE A 62 10.17 7.98 -7.52
C ILE A 62 10.62 8.54 -8.86
N GLN A 63 10.69 9.86 -8.95
CA GLN A 63 11.22 10.56 -10.11
C GLN A 63 12.71 10.74 -9.91
N MET A 64 13.49 10.02 -10.67
CA MET A 64 14.94 10.11 -10.64
C MET A 64 15.41 11.22 -11.58
N PRO A 65 16.28 12.14 -11.14
CA PRO A 65 16.95 13.04 -12.06
C PRO A 65 17.81 12.22 -13.04
N ASP A 66 17.69 12.50 -14.31
CA ASP A 66 18.49 11.88 -15.38
C ASP A 66 18.34 10.35 -15.55
N GLU A 67 17.39 9.72 -14.87
CA GLU A 67 17.12 8.29 -14.95
C GLU A 67 15.63 7.99 -15.13
N ASP A 68 15.31 6.73 -15.43
CA ASP A 68 13.93 6.27 -15.54
C ASP A 68 13.23 6.31 -14.17
N ASN A 69 11.97 6.75 -14.15
CA ASN A 69 11.15 6.69 -12.97
C ASN A 69 10.98 5.27 -12.46
N ILE A 70 11.04 5.12 -11.15
CA ILE A 70 10.77 3.87 -10.46
C ILE A 70 9.40 3.96 -9.80
N SER A 71 8.60 2.92 -9.95
CA SER A 71 7.29 2.84 -9.33
C SER A 71 7.16 1.61 -8.44
N MET A 72 6.44 1.77 -7.34
CA MET A 72 5.95 0.67 -6.52
C MET A 72 4.44 0.63 -6.62
N ASN A 73 3.90 -0.41 -7.23
CA ASN A 73 2.49 -0.69 -7.24
C ASN A 73 2.13 -1.53 -6.01
N MET A 74 1.09 -1.15 -5.31
CA MET A 74 0.53 -1.89 -4.19
C MET A 74 -0.96 -2.12 -4.43
N TRP A 75 -1.41 -3.35 -4.34
CA TRP A 75 -2.82 -3.71 -4.27
C TRP A 75 -3.13 -4.21 -2.88
N MET A 76 -4.21 -3.75 -2.29
CA MET A 76 -4.63 -4.20 -0.97
C MET A 76 -6.08 -4.66 -1.01
N LYS A 77 -6.34 -5.83 -0.39
CA LYS A 77 -7.70 -6.34 -0.21
C LYS A 77 -8.55 -5.35 0.56
N GLY A 78 -9.74 -5.10 0.04
CA GLY A 78 -10.78 -4.33 0.73
C GLY A 78 -11.32 -5.06 1.97
N ALA A 79 -11.95 -4.31 2.83
CA ALA A 79 -12.70 -4.86 3.96
C ALA A 79 -13.80 -3.88 4.38
N PRO A 80 -14.93 -4.36 4.94
CA PRO A 80 -15.96 -3.49 5.51
C PRO A 80 -15.37 -2.51 6.53
N GLU A 81 -15.87 -1.29 6.54
CA GLU A 81 -15.49 -0.24 7.50
C GLU A 81 -13.98 0.08 7.52
N ARG A 82 -13.28 -0.20 6.41
CA ARG A 82 -11.88 0.17 6.29
C ARG A 82 -11.75 1.64 5.91
N LYS A 83 -10.93 2.35 6.65
CA LYS A 83 -10.54 3.72 6.32
C LYS A 83 -9.11 3.72 5.80
N VAL A 84 -8.90 4.41 4.69
CA VAL A 84 -7.57 4.58 4.09
C VAL A 84 -7.16 6.04 4.19
N PHE A 85 -5.86 6.25 4.39
CA PHE A 85 -5.29 7.58 4.54
C PHE A 85 -4.10 7.75 3.60
N SER A 86 -4.03 8.93 3.04
CA SER A 86 -2.84 9.50 2.45
C SER A 86 -2.31 10.57 3.40
N ALA A 87 -1.05 10.48 3.76
CA ALA A 87 -0.40 11.43 4.64
C ALA A 87 1.05 11.64 4.24
N LEU A 88 1.67 12.66 4.80
CA LEU A 88 3.11 12.88 4.75
C LEU A 88 3.70 12.65 6.14
N SER A 89 4.86 12.04 6.20
CA SER A 89 5.71 12.01 7.38
C SER A 89 6.98 12.81 7.13
N PRO A 90 7.71 13.25 8.19
CA PRO A 90 8.98 13.91 8.01
C PRO A 90 9.93 13.10 7.13
N MET A 91 10.84 13.79 6.47
CA MET A 91 11.90 13.13 5.71
C MET A 91 12.71 12.18 6.61
N THR A 92 13.20 11.12 6.02
CA THR A 92 14.03 10.15 6.75
C THR A 92 15.45 10.67 6.87
N GLU A 93 15.89 11.10 8.05
CA GLU A 93 17.24 11.60 8.29
C GLU A 93 18.34 10.63 7.82
N GLY A 94 18.10 9.33 7.92
CA GLY A 94 19.02 8.31 7.42
C GLY A 94 19.36 8.43 5.94
N LEU A 95 18.45 8.94 5.12
CA LEU A 95 18.68 9.14 3.68
C LEU A 95 19.70 10.22 3.38
N SER A 96 19.78 11.27 4.22
CA SER A 96 20.77 12.34 4.07
C SER A 96 22.20 11.84 4.19
N ARG A 97 22.39 10.67 4.80
CA ARG A 97 23.70 10.03 5.03
C ARG A 97 24.12 9.08 3.91
N ILE A 98 23.23 8.81 2.96
CA ILE A 98 23.58 7.94 1.83
C ILE A 98 24.33 8.78 0.80
N PRO A 99 25.60 8.42 0.48
CA PRO A 99 26.34 9.07 -0.60
C PRO A 99 25.57 8.99 -1.91
N ASP A 100 25.68 10.01 -2.73
CA ASP A 100 25.12 10.08 -4.09
C ASP A 100 23.59 9.94 -4.20
N MET A 101 22.87 9.95 -3.07
CA MET A 101 21.41 10.03 -3.09
C MET A 101 20.96 11.38 -3.68
N PRO A 102 20.10 11.40 -4.72
CA PRO A 102 19.61 12.64 -5.31
C PRO A 102 18.97 13.56 -4.27
N TYR A 103 19.27 14.85 -4.33
CA TYR A 103 18.74 15.85 -3.41
C TYR A 103 17.20 15.83 -3.34
N ALA A 104 16.54 15.69 -4.50
CA ALA A 104 15.09 15.59 -4.61
C ALA A 104 14.46 14.43 -3.80
N ILE A 105 15.24 13.41 -3.46
CA ILE A 105 14.79 12.28 -2.62
C ILE A 105 15.13 12.54 -1.15
N LYS A 106 16.28 13.15 -0.87
CA LYS A 106 16.76 13.40 0.51
C LYS A 106 15.90 14.40 1.28
N GLU A 107 15.43 15.44 0.59
CA GLU A 107 14.89 16.66 1.21
C GLU A 107 13.35 16.71 1.18
N GLN A 108 12.69 15.65 0.75
CA GLN A 108 11.24 15.62 0.67
C GLN A 108 10.58 14.83 1.81
N PRO A 109 9.36 15.20 2.19
CA PRO A 109 8.56 14.38 3.09
C PRO A 109 8.34 12.97 2.52
N THR A 110 8.27 11.99 3.42
CA THR A 110 8.00 10.61 3.05
C THR A 110 6.49 10.39 2.85
N LEU A 111 6.11 9.87 1.69
CA LEU A 111 4.72 9.48 1.44
C LEU A 111 4.32 8.36 2.40
N THR A 112 3.17 8.52 3.02
CA THR A 112 2.66 7.58 4.00
C THR A 112 1.25 7.16 3.64
N PHE A 113 1.08 5.87 3.40
CA PHE A 113 -0.22 5.22 3.28
C PHE A 113 -0.57 4.54 4.60
N VAL A 114 -1.81 4.71 5.06
CA VAL A 114 -2.32 3.98 6.23
C VAL A 114 -3.66 3.35 5.86
N ALA A 115 -3.84 2.09 6.23
CA ALA A 115 -5.14 1.44 6.21
C ALA A 115 -5.53 1.09 7.65
N ARG A 116 -6.69 1.60 8.08
CA ARG A 116 -7.22 1.43 9.43
C ARG A 116 -8.48 0.59 9.41
N GLN A 117 -8.63 -0.29 10.38
CA GLN A 117 -9.88 -1.02 10.62
C GLN A 117 -10.18 -1.19 12.10
N GLN A 118 -11.47 -1.25 12.40
CA GLN A 118 -11.96 -1.62 13.74
C GLN A 118 -12.09 -3.14 13.83
N GLY A 119 -12.16 -3.64 15.07
CA GLY A 119 -12.33 -5.07 15.35
C GLY A 119 -11.02 -5.86 15.31
N GLU A 120 -11.14 -7.16 15.16
CA GLU A 120 -10.04 -8.10 15.28
C GLU A 120 -9.33 -8.32 13.94
N ALA A 121 -8.02 -8.08 13.92
CA ALA A 121 -7.24 -8.17 12.68
C ALA A 121 -7.11 -9.61 12.15
N TRP A 122 -7.21 -10.60 13.00
CA TRP A 122 -7.14 -12.01 12.57
C TRP A 122 -8.38 -12.49 11.79
N ASN A 123 -9.53 -11.83 11.95
CA ASN A 123 -10.73 -12.13 11.17
C ASN A 123 -10.76 -11.37 9.83
N ARG A 124 -10.02 -10.27 9.75
CA ARG A 124 -9.94 -9.40 8.58
C ARG A 124 -8.49 -8.94 8.37
N PRO A 125 -7.60 -9.83 7.94
CA PRO A 125 -6.17 -9.50 7.81
C PRO A 125 -5.96 -8.41 6.76
N PHE A 126 -4.91 -7.61 6.96
CA PHE A 126 -4.39 -6.76 5.91
C PHE A 126 -3.63 -7.62 4.91
N VAL A 127 -4.07 -7.63 3.67
CA VAL A 127 -3.44 -8.38 2.59
C VAL A 127 -3.04 -7.40 1.51
N ALA A 128 -1.75 -7.37 1.21
CA ALA A 128 -1.21 -6.49 0.19
C ALA A 128 -0.28 -7.25 -0.76
N VAL A 129 -0.30 -6.84 -2.03
CA VAL A 129 0.60 -7.33 -3.09
C VAL A 129 1.41 -6.15 -3.57
N TYR A 130 2.71 -6.33 -3.71
CA TYR A 130 3.65 -5.31 -4.16
C TYR A 130 4.32 -5.72 -5.45
N GLU A 131 4.45 -4.78 -6.38
CA GLU A 131 5.20 -4.95 -7.61
C GLU A 131 6.04 -3.70 -7.88
N PRO A 132 7.37 -3.79 -7.76
CA PRO A 132 8.25 -2.75 -8.26
C PRO A 132 8.26 -2.76 -9.79
N SER A 133 8.39 -1.59 -10.40
CA SER A 133 8.49 -1.45 -11.86
C SER A 133 9.29 -0.22 -12.25
N SER A 134 9.84 -0.25 -13.44
CA SER A 134 10.50 0.89 -14.10
C SER A 134 10.20 0.87 -15.60
N VAL A 135 10.71 1.83 -16.34
CA VAL A 135 10.61 1.82 -17.81
C VAL A 135 11.38 0.64 -18.39
N LYS A 136 12.56 0.34 -17.87
CA LYS A 136 13.41 -0.78 -18.32
C LYS A 136 12.86 -2.13 -17.89
N GLU A 137 12.24 -2.19 -16.71
CA GLU A 137 11.63 -3.39 -16.15
C GLU A 137 10.16 -3.13 -15.82
N PRO A 138 9.28 -3.08 -16.84
CA PRO A 138 7.88 -2.81 -16.64
C PRO A 138 7.23 -3.94 -15.85
N GLY A 139 6.38 -3.57 -14.90
CA GLY A 139 5.60 -4.53 -14.13
C GLY A 139 4.79 -5.47 -15.01
N CYS A 140 4.68 -6.70 -14.60
CA CYS A 140 3.95 -7.75 -15.32
C CYS A 140 2.49 -7.90 -14.89
N ILE A 141 2.11 -7.37 -13.72
CA ILE A 141 0.76 -7.45 -13.18
C ILE A 141 -0.11 -6.36 -13.82
N SER A 142 -1.23 -6.74 -14.40
CA SER A 142 -2.25 -5.82 -14.89
C SER A 142 -3.31 -5.52 -13.84
N SER A 143 -3.71 -6.53 -13.08
CA SER A 143 -4.64 -6.38 -11.95
C SER A 143 -4.45 -7.48 -10.92
N VAL A 144 -4.86 -7.18 -9.69
CA VAL A 144 -4.96 -8.14 -8.59
C VAL A 144 -6.39 -8.13 -8.10
N THR A 145 -6.97 -9.29 -7.87
CA THR A 145 -8.28 -9.45 -7.24
C THR A 145 -8.16 -10.40 -6.05
N PHE A 146 -9.03 -10.22 -5.08
CA PHE A 146 -9.04 -10.99 -3.85
C PHE A 146 -10.39 -11.70 -3.71
N PRO A 147 -10.60 -12.80 -4.45
CA PRO A 147 -11.86 -13.56 -4.37
C PRO A 147 -12.08 -14.10 -2.96
N GLU A 148 -13.33 -14.19 -2.56
CA GLU A 148 -13.69 -14.88 -1.34
C GLU A 148 -13.38 -16.37 -1.48
N VAL A 149 -12.85 -16.94 -0.40
CA VAL A 149 -12.54 -18.36 -0.31
C VAL A 149 -13.49 -18.98 0.70
N GLU A 150 -14.28 -19.94 0.24
CA GLU A 150 -15.08 -20.76 1.13
C GLU A 150 -14.16 -21.61 2.00
N SER A 151 -14.10 -21.29 3.28
CA SER A 151 -13.35 -22.05 4.26
C SER A 151 -14.22 -22.29 5.50
N GLY A 152 -14.00 -23.40 6.16
CA GLY A 152 -14.76 -23.74 7.39
C GLY A 152 -14.55 -22.75 8.55
N VAL A 153 -13.57 -21.85 8.44
CA VAL A 153 -13.28 -20.80 9.42
C VAL A 153 -13.17 -19.47 8.68
N ALA A 154 -14.06 -18.55 8.97
CA ALA A 154 -14.08 -17.22 8.35
C ALA A 154 -12.74 -16.51 8.54
N GLY A 155 -12.22 -15.94 7.45
CA GLY A 155 -10.97 -15.17 7.46
C GLY A 155 -9.69 -16.00 7.57
N SER A 156 -9.77 -17.34 7.64
CA SER A 156 -8.58 -18.20 7.75
C SER A 156 -7.79 -18.33 6.45
N HIS A 157 -8.38 -17.98 5.32
CA HIS A 157 -7.80 -18.10 3.98
C HIS A 157 -8.03 -16.82 3.18
N VAL A 158 -7.07 -16.49 2.32
CA VAL A 158 -7.20 -15.41 1.36
C VAL A 158 -6.88 -15.93 -0.02
N GLY A 159 -7.81 -15.71 -0.95
CA GLY A 159 -7.59 -15.93 -2.37
C GLY A 159 -6.93 -14.70 -3.00
N ILE A 160 -5.93 -14.90 -3.83
CA ILE A 160 -5.30 -13.83 -4.61
C ILE A 160 -5.20 -14.32 -6.06
N VAL A 161 -5.75 -13.53 -6.97
CA VAL A 161 -5.65 -13.79 -8.42
C VAL A 161 -4.87 -12.65 -9.06
N PHE A 162 -3.80 -13.02 -9.74
CA PHE A 162 -2.98 -12.10 -10.52
C PHE A 162 -3.36 -12.22 -11.99
N ASN A 163 -3.75 -11.13 -12.61
CA ASN A 163 -3.85 -11.04 -14.06
C ASN A 163 -2.56 -10.41 -14.58
N LYS A 164 -1.86 -11.13 -15.45
CA LYS A 164 -0.70 -10.59 -16.14
C LYS A 164 -1.10 -9.82 -17.39
N LYS A 165 -0.27 -8.90 -17.82
CA LYS A 165 -0.39 -8.23 -19.14
C LYS A 165 -0.36 -9.23 -20.30
N ARG A 166 0.21 -10.43 -20.07
CA ARG A 166 0.21 -11.57 -21.01
C ARG A 166 -0.12 -12.86 -20.24
N GLY A 167 -1.38 -13.26 -20.21
CA GLY A 167 -1.86 -14.48 -19.53
C GLY A 167 -2.37 -14.24 -18.11
N VAL A 168 -3.03 -15.24 -17.54
CA VAL A 168 -3.58 -15.23 -16.18
C VAL A 168 -2.75 -16.14 -15.29
N TRP A 169 -2.44 -15.68 -14.08
CA TRP A 169 -1.88 -16.52 -13.03
C TRP A 169 -2.83 -16.55 -11.85
N THR A 170 -3.19 -17.74 -11.41
CA THR A 170 -3.99 -17.93 -10.21
C THR A 170 -3.08 -18.41 -9.10
N GLY A 171 -3.01 -17.65 -8.01
CA GLY A 171 -2.34 -18.07 -6.79
C GLY A 171 -3.36 -18.19 -5.67
N LEU A 172 -3.51 -19.37 -5.09
CA LEU A 172 -4.27 -19.55 -3.87
C LEU A 172 -3.31 -19.56 -2.70
N PHE A 173 -3.48 -18.64 -1.74
CA PHE A 173 -2.64 -18.58 -0.56
C PHE A 173 -3.42 -18.89 0.70
N LEU A 174 -2.76 -19.68 1.49
CA LEU A 174 -3.29 -20.32 2.67
C LEU A 174 -2.74 -19.71 3.96
N ARG A 175 -3.64 -19.52 4.91
CA ARG A 175 -3.37 -19.42 6.34
C ARG A 175 -2.64 -18.17 6.87
N MET A 176 -3.33 -17.56 7.82
CA MET A 176 -2.99 -16.35 8.56
C MET A 176 -1.69 -16.41 9.36
N MET A 177 -0.52 -16.56 8.82
CA MET A 177 0.76 -16.33 9.50
C MET A 177 2.01 -16.46 8.61
N GLN A 178 1.87 -16.35 7.30
CA GLN A 178 3.04 -16.41 6.43
C GLN A 178 3.14 -15.17 5.54
N VAL A 179 4.24 -14.46 5.66
CA VAL A 179 4.69 -13.53 4.61
C VAL A 179 5.24 -14.39 3.49
N ILE A 180 4.54 -14.41 2.35
CA ILE A 180 5.00 -15.14 1.17
C ILE A 180 5.51 -14.12 0.15
N CYS A 181 6.81 -14.14 -0.10
CA CYS A 181 7.39 -13.46 -1.24
C CYS A 181 7.26 -14.38 -2.45
N VAL A 182 6.40 -14.03 -3.40
CA VAL A 182 6.31 -14.71 -4.69
C VAL A 182 7.29 -14.05 -5.65
N LYS A 183 8.37 -14.73 -5.97
CA LYS A 183 9.21 -14.35 -7.11
C LYS A 183 8.50 -14.81 -8.38
N VAL A 184 7.96 -13.87 -9.12
CA VAL A 184 7.37 -14.15 -10.44
C VAL A 184 8.52 -14.28 -11.42
N GLU A 185 8.86 -15.50 -11.83
CA GLU A 185 9.79 -15.70 -12.93
C GLU A 185 9.17 -15.22 -14.24
N LYS A 186 10.01 -14.54 -15.04
CA LYS A 186 9.62 -13.91 -16.32
C LYS A 186 9.30 -14.92 -17.40
#